data_77f52852befbc46e2f7d391706e7f377
#
_entry.id   77f52852befbc46e2f7d391706e7f377
#
_cell.length_a   1.000
_cell.length_b   1.000
_cell.length_c   1.000
_cell.angle_alpha   90.00
_cell.angle_beta   90.00
_cell.angle_gamma   90.00
#
_symmetry.space_group_name_H-M   'P 1'
#
loop_
_entity.id
_entity.type
_entity.pdbx_description
1 polymer ?
#
loop_
_entity_poly.entity_id
_entity_poly.type
_entity_poly.pdbx_seq_one_letter_code
_entity_poly.pdbx_strand_id
1 'polypeptide(L)'
;MKRREFITLLGGAAAAWPLVARAQQRERMRRIGVLLATNADDPDYQAWVGAFQQALAQSGWIIGRNVRVDTRWAGGKADDIRKQAAELVALTPDAILAHGATTVRPLLQVTRTVPIVFPIIGDPVAAGLIDSLARPGGNATGFMTTEYSFGGKWLELLKQIAPGVTRVAVLRDASQGSGTSWLAVIQAMAPSLGVEVKPLNLREAPEIEHAVAAFARSPNGGLIVAPGGSALVVRHLIITLAARHKLPAVYFSRAFVTGGGLISYGTDYIDQYQRAAGYVDRILKGEKPADLPVQVPTKYELVINLKTAKALRLTVPDSLLARADEVIE
;
A
#
# COMPACT_ATOMS: atom_id res chain seq x y z
N MET A 1 -43.69 -48.05 -25.34
CA MET A 1 -43.29 -46.70 -24.85
C MET A 1 -44.02 -45.67 -25.72
N LYS A 2 -44.87 -44.85 -25.14
CA LYS A 2 -45.65 -43.84 -25.87
C LYS A 2 -44.78 -42.60 -26.18
N ARG A 3 -44.87 -42.08 -27.39
CA ARG A 3 -44.09 -40.92 -27.90
C ARG A 3 -44.05 -39.71 -26.93
N ARG A 4 -45.06 -39.55 -26.08
CA ARG A 4 -45.14 -38.49 -25.06
C ARG A 4 -44.15 -38.68 -23.91
N GLU A 5 -43.81 -39.89 -23.50
CA GLU A 5 -42.85 -40.18 -22.40
C GLU A 5 -41.40 -39.90 -22.83
N PHE A 6 -41.08 -40.07 -24.12
CA PHE A 6 -39.75 -39.77 -24.66
C PHE A 6 -39.47 -38.27 -24.76
N ILE A 7 -40.51 -37.46 -25.09
CA ILE A 7 -40.39 -36.01 -25.17
C ILE A 7 -40.24 -35.37 -23.79
N THR A 8 -40.92 -35.89 -22.76
CA THR A 8 -40.76 -35.40 -21.37
C THR A 8 -39.39 -35.71 -20.76
N LEU A 9 -38.79 -36.85 -21.11
CA LEU A 9 -37.43 -37.21 -20.68
C LEU A 9 -36.35 -36.32 -21.34
N LEU A 10 -36.50 -35.99 -22.62
CA LEU A 10 -35.59 -35.07 -23.34
C LEU A 10 -35.72 -33.61 -22.86
N GLY A 11 -36.93 -33.13 -22.55
CA GLY A 11 -37.16 -31.81 -22.00
C GLY A 11 -36.60 -31.60 -20.60
N GLY A 12 -36.64 -32.65 -19.74
CA GLY A 12 -36.05 -32.63 -18.40
C GLY A 12 -34.52 -32.58 -18.40
N ALA A 13 -33.88 -33.30 -19.34
CA ALA A 13 -32.41 -33.29 -19.47
C ALA A 13 -31.87 -31.97 -19.98
N ALA A 14 -32.58 -31.26 -20.88
CA ALA A 14 -32.15 -29.95 -21.39
C ALA A 14 -32.28 -28.82 -20.34
N ALA A 15 -33.25 -28.90 -19.42
CA ALA A 15 -33.43 -27.93 -18.35
C ALA A 15 -32.44 -28.08 -17.19
N ALA A 16 -31.88 -29.29 -16.98
CA ALA A 16 -30.89 -29.55 -15.93
C ALA A 16 -29.46 -29.16 -16.32
N TRP A 17 -29.15 -29.05 -17.62
CA TRP A 17 -27.80 -28.73 -18.12
C TRP A 17 -27.24 -27.39 -17.60
N PRO A 18 -27.97 -26.25 -17.59
CA PRO A 18 -27.43 -25.01 -17.06
C PRO A 18 -27.23 -25.02 -15.55
N LEU A 19 -27.95 -25.86 -14.80
CA LEU A 19 -27.76 -25.97 -13.35
C LEU A 19 -26.52 -26.80 -13.00
N VAL A 20 -26.22 -27.85 -13.75
CA VAL A 20 -25.00 -28.67 -13.59
C VAL A 20 -23.74 -27.85 -13.99
N ALA A 21 -23.82 -27.05 -15.06
CA ALA A 21 -22.72 -26.17 -15.47
C ALA A 21 -22.43 -25.06 -14.43
N ARG A 22 -23.46 -24.51 -13.79
CA ARG A 22 -23.32 -23.58 -12.67
C ARG A 22 -22.77 -24.23 -11.39
N ALA A 23 -23.12 -25.49 -11.12
CA ALA A 23 -22.57 -26.24 -9.99
C ALA A 23 -21.08 -26.56 -10.21
N GLN A 24 -20.67 -26.98 -11.42
CA GLN A 24 -19.27 -27.23 -11.74
C GLN A 24 -18.39 -25.95 -11.68
N GLN A 25 -18.92 -24.77 -12.00
CA GLN A 25 -18.20 -23.51 -11.79
C GLN A 25 -17.97 -23.19 -10.31
N ARG A 26 -18.80 -23.71 -9.39
CA ARG A 26 -18.63 -23.54 -7.95
C ARG A 26 -17.57 -24.47 -7.33
N GLU A 27 -17.20 -25.55 -7.99
CA GLU A 27 -16.24 -26.54 -7.49
C GLU A 27 -14.79 -26.27 -7.93
N ARG A 28 -14.54 -25.36 -8.89
CA ARG A 28 -13.18 -25.04 -9.31
C ARG A 28 -12.47 -24.27 -8.22
N MET A 29 -11.39 -24.84 -7.67
CA MET A 29 -10.50 -24.14 -6.77
C MET A 29 -9.89 -22.93 -7.46
N ARG A 30 -10.20 -21.71 -6.96
CA ARG A 30 -9.64 -20.47 -7.45
C ARG A 30 -8.20 -20.31 -6.96
N ARG A 31 -7.40 -19.57 -7.71
CA ARG A 31 -6.01 -19.29 -7.35
C ARG A 31 -5.80 -17.79 -7.27
N ILE A 32 -5.27 -17.32 -6.14
CA ILE A 32 -4.88 -15.92 -5.92
C ILE A 32 -3.37 -15.88 -5.75
N GLY A 33 -2.70 -15.04 -6.54
CA GLY A 33 -1.31 -14.68 -6.33
C GLY A 33 -1.20 -13.50 -5.36
N VAL A 34 -0.15 -13.47 -4.54
CA VAL A 34 0.21 -12.29 -3.74
C VAL A 34 1.68 -11.99 -3.98
N LEU A 35 2.00 -10.75 -4.41
CA LEU A 35 3.38 -10.31 -4.66
C LEU A 35 3.75 -9.12 -3.78
N LEU A 36 4.80 -9.28 -2.99
CA LEU A 36 5.28 -8.31 -1.99
C LEU A 36 6.78 -8.05 -2.18
N ALA A 37 7.18 -6.77 -2.18
CA ALA A 37 8.57 -6.36 -2.33
C ALA A 37 9.27 -6.24 -0.97
N THR A 38 9.13 -7.25 -0.12
CA THR A 38 9.75 -7.33 1.22
C THR A 38 10.06 -8.78 1.58
N ASN A 39 10.67 -9.01 2.73
CA ASN A 39 10.95 -10.35 3.27
C ASN A 39 9.72 -10.94 3.97
N ALA A 40 9.68 -12.26 4.07
CA ALA A 40 8.55 -12.99 4.66
C ALA A 40 8.40 -12.79 6.18
N ASP A 41 9.43 -12.36 6.86
CA ASP A 41 9.47 -12.10 8.30
C ASP A 41 9.03 -10.68 8.69
N ASP A 42 8.64 -9.85 7.73
CA ASP A 42 8.16 -8.48 7.99
C ASP A 42 6.76 -8.51 8.65
N PRO A 43 6.64 -8.11 9.94
CA PRO A 43 5.41 -8.26 10.71
C PRO A 43 4.26 -7.37 10.19
N ASP A 44 4.58 -6.19 9.66
CA ASP A 44 3.56 -5.27 9.13
C ASP A 44 2.90 -5.89 7.88
N TYR A 45 3.72 -6.40 6.96
CA TYR A 45 3.21 -7.04 5.74
C TYR A 45 2.47 -8.34 6.06
N GLN A 46 2.92 -9.12 7.06
CA GLN A 46 2.18 -10.29 7.52
C GLN A 46 0.80 -9.90 8.07
N ALA A 47 0.70 -8.83 8.86
CA ALA A 47 -0.57 -8.34 9.39
C ALA A 47 -1.51 -7.88 8.27
N TRP A 48 -1.00 -7.15 7.27
CA TRP A 48 -1.80 -6.69 6.12
C TRP A 48 -2.31 -7.86 5.25
N VAL A 49 -1.44 -8.83 4.96
CA VAL A 49 -1.83 -10.05 4.24
C VAL A 49 -2.84 -10.87 5.05
N GLY A 50 -2.65 -10.95 6.37
CA GLY A 50 -3.61 -11.59 7.28
C GLY A 50 -4.99 -10.94 7.22
N ALA A 51 -5.05 -9.61 7.24
CA ALA A 51 -6.31 -8.85 7.12
C ALA A 51 -7.01 -9.09 5.75
N PHE A 52 -6.23 -9.15 4.66
CA PHE A 52 -6.74 -9.53 3.34
C PHE A 52 -7.35 -10.94 3.34
N GLN A 53 -6.63 -11.93 3.89
CA GLN A 53 -7.09 -13.32 3.93
C GLN A 53 -8.34 -13.47 4.82
N GLN A 54 -8.40 -12.75 5.93
CA GLN A 54 -9.58 -12.72 6.80
C GLN A 54 -10.80 -12.14 6.09
N ALA A 55 -10.64 -11.03 5.35
CA ALA A 55 -11.73 -10.43 4.59
C ALA A 55 -12.18 -11.32 3.41
N LEU A 56 -11.26 -12.03 2.76
CA LEU A 56 -11.61 -13.08 1.78
C LEU A 56 -12.45 -14.19 2.40
N ALA A 57 -12.07 -14.67 3.60
CA ALA A 57 -12.83 -15.71 4.29
C ALA A 57 -14.24 -15.22 4.65
N GLN A 58 -14.42 -13.97 5.07
CA GLN A 58 -15.72 -13.36 5.31
C GLN A 58 -16.59 -13.28 4.04
N SER A 59 -15.95 -13.15 2.87
CA SER A 59 -16.62 -13.19 1.55
C SER A 59 -16.90 -14.61 1.04
N GLY A 60 -16.58 -15.64 1.84
CA GLY A 60 -16.81 -17.06 1.52
C GLY A 60 -15.63 -17.77 0.82
N TRP A 61 -14.49 -17.12 0.65
CA TRP A 61 -13.28 -17.72 0.07
C TRP A 61 -12.37 -18.29 1.14
N ILE A 62 -12.48 -19.62 1.36
CA ILE A 62 -11.76 -20.34 2.41
C ILE A 62 -10.53 -21.00 1.80
N ILE A 63 -9.34 -20.59 2.27
CA ILE A 63 -8.04 -21.12 1.82
C ILE A 63 -7.98 -22.63 2.07
N GLY A 64 -7.58 -23.37 1.03
CA GLY A 64 -7.51 -24.84 1.05
C GLY A 64 -8.83 -25.54 0.73
N ARG A 65 -9.99 -24.83 0.70
CA ARG A 65 -11.29 -25.39 0.37
C ARG A 65 -11.77 -25.00 -1.04
N ASN A 66 -11.83 -23.70 -1.33
CA ASN A 66 -12.31 -23.19 -2.62
C ASN A 66 -11.39 -22.12 -3.22
N VAL A 67 -10.36 -21.69 -2.47
CA VAL A 67 -9.31 -20.80 -2.94
C VAL A 67 -7.94 -21.28 -2.44
N ARG A 68 -6.92 -21.11 -3.32
CA ARG A 68 -5.50 -21.25 -2.99
C ARG A 68 -4.83 -19.88 -3.09
N VAL A 69 -3.99 -19.55 -2.13
CA VAL A 69 -3.19 -18.32 -2.12
C VAL A 69 -1.72 -18.68 -2.24
N ASP A 70 -1.08 -18.19 -3.30
CA ASP A 70 0.36 -18.37 -3.55
C ASP A 70 1.07 -17.04 -3.31
N THR A 71 1.72 -16.89 -2.14
CA THR A 71 2.44 -15.66 -1.77
C THR A 71 3.90 -15.71 -2.21
N ARG A 72 4.39 -14.60 -2.76
CA ARG A 72 5.78 -14.37 -3.17
C ARG A 72 6.34 -13.16 -2.43
N TRP A 73 7.41 -13.39 -1.69
CA TRP A 73 8.19 -12.40 -0.95
C TRP A 73 9.47 -12.14 -1.73
N ALA A 74 9.61 -10.96 -2.33
CA ALA A 74 10.67 -10.70 -3.30
C ALA A 74 11.87 -9.92 -2.75
N GLY A 75 11.94 -9.68 -1.42
CA GLY A 75 13.13 -9.14 -0.74
C GLY A 75 13.56 -7.72 -1.18
N GLY A 76 12.74 -7.00 -1.94
CA GLY A 76 12.97 -5.59 -2.32
C GLY A 76 13.91 -5.36 -3.53
N LYS A 77 14.63 -6.37 -4.02
CA LYS A 77 15.50 -6.22 -5.20
C LYS A 77 14.68 -6.29 -6.49
N ALA A 78 14.93 -5.36 -7.43
CA ALA A 78 14.17 -5.25 -8.67
C ALA A 78 14.20 -6.52 -9.53
N ASP A 79 15.35 -7.22 -9.59
CA ASP A 79 15.49 -8.46 -10.35
C ASP A 79 14.68 -9.60 -9.74
N ASP A 80 14.70 -9.73 -8.41
CA ASP A 80 13.93 -10.73 -7.70
C ASP A 80 12.43 -10.47 -7.86
N ILE A 81 11.98 -9.21 -7.79
CA ILE A 81 10.59 -8.83 -8.03
C ILE A 81 10.14 -9.22 -9.44
N ARG A 82 10.96 -8.93 -10.49
CA ARG A 82 10.67 -9.33 -11.88
C ARG A 82 10.56 -10.84 -12.03
N LYS A 83 11.48 -11.58 -11.44
CA LYS A 83 11.50 -13.05 -11.47
C LYS A 83 10.23 -13.61 -10.81
N GLN A 84 9.93 -13.17 -9.58
CA GLN A 84 8.76 -13.63 -8.83
C GLN A 84 7.43 -13.24 -9.52
N ALA A 85 7.37 -12.08 -10.19
CA ALA A 85 6.21 -11.69 -10.99
C ALA A 85 5.96 -12.66 -12.15
N ALA A 86 7.01 -13.01 -12.91
CA ALA A 86 6.91 -13.96 -14.03
C ALA A 86 6.50 -15.36 -13.54
N GLU A 87 7.12 -15.86 -12.47
CA GLU A 87 6.78 -17.16 -11.88
C GLU A 87 5.34 -17.20 -11.38
N LEU A 88 4.86 -16.11 -10.75
CA LEU A 88 3.49 -16.04 -10.24
C LEU A 88 2.45 -16.04 -11.36
N VAL A 89 2.71 -15.29 -12.45
CA VAL A 89 1.84 -15.28 -13.65
C VAL A 89 1.82 -16.65 -14.33
N ALA A 90 2.94 -17.37 -14.37
CA ALA A 90 3.04 -18.72 -14.95
C ALA A 90 2.12 -19.73 -14.22
N LEU A 91 1.76 -19.49 -12.95
CA LEU A 91 0.79 -20.29 -12.21
C LEU A 91 -0.66 -20.07 -12.69
N THR A 92 -0.89 -19.16 -13.62
CA THR A 92 -2.23 -18.79 -14.16
C THR A 92 -3.26 -18.47 -13.06
N PRO A 93 -2.97 -17.51 -12.15
CA PRO A 93 -3.91 -17.17 -11.09
C PRO A 93 -5.15 -16.47 -11.65
N ASP A 94 -6.29 -16.62 -10.94
CA ASP A 94 -7.55 -15.93 -11.27
C ASP A 94 -7.48 -14.42 -10.90
N ALA A 95 -6.63 -14.05 -9.94
CA ALA A 95 -6.31 -12.65 -9.58
C ALA A 95 -4.95 -12.59 -8.86
N ILE A 96 -4.30 -11.41 -8.90
CA ILE A 96 -3.07 -11.14 -8.15
C ILE A 96 -3.27 -9.90 -7.28
N LEU A 97 -2.97 -10.02 -5.97
CA LEU A 97 -2.78 -8.89 -5.07
C LEU A 97 -1.32 -8.43 -5.14
N ALA A 98 -1.06 -7.15 -5.43
CA ALA A 98 0.30 -6.63 -5.61
C ALA A 98 0.52 -5.32 -4.85
N HIS A 99 1.44 -5.31 -3.87
CA HIS A 99 1.69 -4.15 -3.01
C HIS A 99 2.62 -3.13 -3.67
N GLY A 100 2.07 -1.98 -4.03
CA GLY A 100 2.85 -0.84 -4.52
C GLY A 100 3.23 -0.91 -6.00
N ALA A 101 3.62 0.22 -6.57
CA ALA A 101 3.99 0.33 -7.97
C ALA A 101 5.19 -0.54 -8.36
N THR A 102 6.09 -0.83 -7.41
CA THR A 102 7.28 -1.68 -7.58
C THR A 102 6.93 -3.13 -7.95
N THR A 103 5.79 -3.64 -7.48
CA THR A 103 5.32 -5.00 -7.81
C THR A 103 4.32 -4.99 -8.98
N VAL A 104 3.47 -3.97 -9.07
CA VAL A 104 2.45 -3.88 -10.14
C VAL A 104 3.08 -3.66 -11.51
N ARG A 105 4.11 -2.80 -11.62
CA ARG A 105 4.76 -2.52 -12.91
C ARG A 105 5.38 -3.77 -13.56
N PRO A 106 6.18 -4.62 -12.88
CA PRO A 106 6.67 -5.88 -13.45
C PRO A 106 5.55 -6.85 -13.85
N LEU A 107 4.48 -6.94 -13.07
CA LEU A 107 3.32 -7.78 -13.43
C LEU A 107 2.67 -7.30 -14.74
N LEU A 108 2.47 -5.99 -14.90
CA LEU A 108 1.92 -5.41 -16.13
C LEU A 108 2.81 -5.61 -17.36
N GLN A 109 4.12 -5.84 -17.17
CA GLN A 109 5.05 -6.19 -18.26
C GLN A 109 4.89 -7.64 -18.73
N VAL A 110 4.51 -8.56 -17.82
CA VAL A 110 4.42 -10.00 -18.13
C VAL A 110 3.00 -10.49 -18.39
N THR A 111 1.95 -9.72 -18.02
CA THR A 111 0.57 -10.09 -18.31
C THR A 111 -0.30 -8.89 -18.61
N ARG A 112 -1.26 -9.08 -19.56
CA ARG A 112 -2.32 -8.11 -19.90
C ARG A 112 -3.71 -8.65 -19.62
N THR A 113 -3.80 -9.90 -19.12
CA THR A 113 -5.07 -10.61 -18.94
C THR A 113 -5.34 -11.03 -17.50
N VAL A 114 -4.30 -11.37 -16.73
CA VAL A 114 -4.46 -11.74 -15.32
C VAL A 114 -4.85 -10.48 -14.52
N PRO A 115 -5.99 -10.46 -13.83
CA PRO A 115 -6.42 -9.35 -12.98
C PRO A 115 -5.40 -9.03 -11.88
N ILE A 116 -5.09 -7.74 -11.70
CA ILE A 116 -4.19 -7.25 -10.66
C ILE A 116 -4.95 -6.28 -9.77
N VAL A 117 -4.99 -6.55 -8.46
CA VAL A 117 -5.55 -5.64 -7.46
C VAL A 117 -4.40 -5.11 -6.60
N PHE A 118 -4.24 -3.79 -6.57
CA PHE A 118 -3.26 -3.14 -5.70
C PHE A 118 -3.96 -2.51 -4.49
N PRO A 119 -3.62 -2.92 -3.27
CA PRO A 119 -4.20 -2.32 -2.06
C PRO A 119 -3.63 -0.93 -1.79
N ILE A 120 -2.43 -0.63 -2.31
CA ILE A 120 -1.67 0.56 -1.95
C ILE A 120 -0.83 1.03 -3.12
N ILE A 121 -1.19 2.18 -3.70
CA ILE A 121 -0.34 2.93 -4.66
C ILE A 121 -0.54 4.42 -4.41
N GLY A 122 0.54 5.21 -4.45
CA GLY A 122 0.47 6.66 -4.26
C GLY A 122 -0.39 7.35 -5.33
N ASP A 123 0.03 7.25 -6.58
CA ASP A 123 -0.71 7.77 -7.75
C ASP A 123 -0.54 6.79 -8.91
N PRO A 124 -1.53 5.92 -9.16
CA PRO A 124 -1.44 4.92 -10.22
C PRO A 124 -1.54 5.51 -11.63
N VAL A 125 -2.16 6.69 -11.80
CA VAL A 125 -2.26 7.38 -13.09
C VAL A 125 -0.92 8.04 -13.43
N ALA A 126 -0.36 8.83 -12.52
CA ALA A 126 0.97 9.43 -12.71
C ALA A 126 2.08 8.38 -12.84
N ALA A 127 1.90 7.21 -12.24
CA ALA A 127 2.80 6.06 -12.41
C ALA A 127 2.64 5.35 -13.76
N GLY A 128 1.64 5.70 -14.58
CA GLY A 128 1.34 5.06 -15.86
C GLY A 128 0.89 3.60 -15.73
N LEU A 129 0.21 3.24 -14.65
CA LEU A 129 -0.25 1.88 -14.39
C LEU A 129 -1.69 1.67 -14.82
N ILE A 130 -2.48 2.74 -14.87
CA ILE A 130 -3.89 2.77 -15.28
C ILE A 130 -4.19 4.06 -16.06
N ASP A 131 -5.28 4.07 -16.82
CA ASP A 131 -5.67 5.22 -17.65
C ASP A 131 -6.27 6.35 -16.81
N SER A 132 -7.20 6.04 -15.89
CA SER A 132 -7.83 6.98 -14.97
C SER A 132 -8.37 6.28 -13.73
N LEU A 133 -8.65 7.04 -12.65
CA LEU A 133 -9.21 6.47 -11.42
C LEU A 133 -10.62 5.92 -11.63
N ALA A 134 -11.45 6.61 -12.43
CA ALA A 134 -12.83 6.21 -12.69
C ALA A 134 -12.92 5.01 -13.65
N ARG A 135 -11.97 4.89 -14.59
CA ARG A 135 -11.88 3.82 -15.58
C ARG A 135 -10.43 3.40 -15.74
N PRO A 136 -9.99 2.37 -15.02
CA PRO A 136 -8.59 1.92 -15.05
C PRO A 136 -8.10 1.46 -16.43
N GLY A 137 -9.00 0.96 -17.29
CA GLY A 137 -8.75 0.67 -18.70
C GLY A 137 -8.09 -0.67 -18.99
N GLY A 138 -7.23 -1.17 -18.12
CA GLY A 138 -6.47 -2.41 -18.29
C GLY A 138 -6.90 -3.55 -17.39
N ASN A 139 -5.92 -4.40 -17.03
CA ASN A 139 -6.11 -5.51 -16.10
C ASN A 139 -5.71 -5.19 -14.65
N ALA A 140 -5.44 -3.92 -14.32
CA ALA A 140 -5.09 -3.48 -12.96
C ALA A 140 -6.11 -2.49 -12.41
N THR A 141 -6.46 -2.63 -11.13
CA THR A 141 -7.30 -1.72 -10.35
C THR A 141 -6.93 -1.80 -8.88
N GLY A 142 -7.53 -0.97 -8.03
CA GLY A 142 -7.29 -1.06 -6.57
C GLY A 142 -7.49 0.24 -5.82
N PHE A 143 -6.53 0.61 -4.97
CA PHE A 143 -6.68 1.67 -3.98
C PHE A 143 -5.46 2.59 -3.94
N MET A 144 -5.71 3.89 -3.88
CA MET A 144 -4.67 4.90 -3.62
C MET A 144 -4.33 4.97 -2.14
N THR A 145 -3.15 5.50 -1.81
CA THR A 145 -2.75 5.67 -0.40
C THR A 145 -3.21 7.01 0.18
N THR A 146 -3.07 8.10 -0.57
CA THR A 146 -3.28 9.44 -0.04
C THR A 146 -3.50 10.45 -1.16
N GLU A 147 -4.16 11.55 -0.80
CA GLU A 147 -4.22 12.75 -1.64
C GLU A 147 -2.99 13.62 -1.41
N TYR A 148 -2.53 14.34 -2.42
CA TYR A 148 -1.34 15.22 -2.32
C TYR A 148 -1.50 16.35 -1.28
N SER A 149 -2.74 16.73 -0.92
CA SER A 149 -3.04 17.68 0.17
C SER A 149 -2.43 17.29 1.52
N PHE A 150 -2.16 15.99 1.75
CA PHE A 150 -1.52 15.51 2.99
C PHE A 150 -0.08 16.00 3.18
N GLY A 151 0.61 16.40 2.11
CA GLY A 151 1.95 16.98 2.23
C GLY A 151 1.98 18.19 3.17
N GLY A 152 0.96 19.06 3.07
CA GLY A 152 0.80 20.18 4.00
C GLY A 152 0.51 19.72 5.43
N LYS A 153 -0.32 18.68 5.59
CA LYS A 153 -0.65 18.14 6.91
C LYS A 153 0.55 17.58 7.66
N TRP A 154 1.47 16.90 6.97
CA TRP A 154 2.71 16.44 7.60
C TRP A 154 3.58 17.58 8.07
N LEU A 155 3.66 18.68 7.32
CA LEU A 155 4.42 19.86 7.70
C LEU A 155 3.79 20.55 8.92
N GLU A 156 2.46 20.68 8.96
CA GLU A 156 1.74 21.21 10.12
C GLU A 156 1.97 20.34 11.36
N LEU A 157 1.84 19.00 11.25
CA LEU A 157 2.06 18.08 12.36
C LEU A 157 3.49 18.17 12.89
N LEU A 158 4.49 18.29 11.99
CA LEU A 158 5.87 18.48 12.39
C LEU A 158 6.07 19.77 13.18
N LYS A 159 5.45 20.87 12.74
CA LYS A 159 5.50 22.17 13.45
C LYS A 159 4.74 22.14 14.77
N GLN A 160 3.64 21.39 14.88
CA GLN A 160 2.88 21.24 16.13
C GLN A 160 3.66 20.46 17.18
N ILE A 161 4.32 19.34 16.79
CA ILE A 161 5.07 18.49 17.73
C ILE A 161 6.46 19.01 18.01
N ALA A 162 7.07 19.77 17.08
CA ALA A 162 8.41 20.33 17.18
C ALA A 162 8.45 21.78 16.65
N PRO A 163 7.92 22.77 17.40
CA PRO A 163 7.78 24.17 16.96
C PRO A 163 9.10 24.85 16.57
N GLY A 164 10.23 24.42 17.16
CA GLY A 164 11.57 24.92 16.88
C GLY A 164 12.15 24.50 15.52
N VAL A 165 11.47 23.64 14.76
CA VAL A 165 11.92 23.23 13.42
C VAL A 165 11.74 24.38 12.44
N THR A 166 12.84 24.76 11.77
CA THR A 166 12.88 25.80 10.73
C THR A 166 13.40 25.27 9.39
N ARG A 167 13.91 24.03 9.38
CA ARG A 167 14.44 23.37 8.18
C ARG A 167 13.88 21.94 8.13
N VAL A 168 13.36 21.52 6.99
CA VAL A 168 12.76 20.20 6.81
C VAL A 168 13.41 19.47 5.65
N ALA A 169 13.97 18.29 5.92
CA ALA A 169 14.36 17.38 4.86
C ALA A 169 13.15 16.51 4.47
N VAL A 170 12.86 16.42 3.17
CA VAL A 170 11.82 15.55 2.64
C VAL A 170 12.46 14.36 1.94
N LEU A 171 12.42 13.18 2.58
CA LEU A 171 12.85 11.93 1.97
C LEU A 171 11.78 11.46 0.99
N ARG A 172 12.15 11.28 -0.27
CA ARG A 172 11.25 10.86 -1.34
C ARG A 172 11.93 9.95 -2.36
N ASP A 173 11.16 9.14 -3.03
CA ASP A 173 11.62 8.41 -4.22
C ASP A 173 11.47 9.30 -5.46
N ALA A 174 12.58 9.84 -5.95
CA ALA A 174 12.61 10.72 -7.12
C ALA A 174 12.33 9.99 -8.44
N SER A 175 12.42 8.66 -8.47
CA SER A 175 12.10 7.85 -9.65
C SER A 175 10.59 7.69 -9.86
N GLN A 176 9.79 8.03 -8.85
CA GLN A 176 8.34 7.99 -8.90
C GLN A 176 7.78 9.42 -8.99
N GLY A 177 6.89 9.67 -9.95
CA GLY A 177 6.24 10.97 -10.13
C GLY A 177 5.53 11.47 -8.88
N SER A 178 4.92 10.57 -8.10
CA SER A 178 4.29 10.89 -6.82
C SER A 178 5.25 11.54 -5.83
N GLY A 179 6.51 11.10 -5.75
CA GLY A 179 7.51 11.69 -4.86
C GLY A 179 7.80 13.16 -5.16
N THR A 180 7.72 13.57 -6.44
CA THR A 180 7.86 14.97 -6.86
C THR A 180 6.62 15.79 -6.51
N SER A 181 5.42 15.22 -6.68
CA SER A 181 4.17 15.90 -6.35
C SER A 181 4.02 16.17 -4.84
N TRP A 182 4.38 15.22 -3.98
CA TRP A 182 4.43 15.42 -2.53
C TRP A 182 5.37 16.57 -2.14
N LEU A 183 6.59 16.58 -2.72
CA LEU A 183 7.56 17.63 -2.47
C LEU A 183 7.02 19.00 -2.86
N ALA A 184 6.39 19.12 -4.03
CA ALA A 184 5.84 20.37 -4.51
C ALA A 184 4.78 20.97 -3.56
N VAL A 185 3.88 20.13 -3.02
CA VAL A 185 2.88 20.57 -2.04
C VAL A 185 3.53 21.02 -0.74
N ILE A 186 4.51 20.27 -0.22
CA ILE A 186 5.24 20.64 1.00
C ILE A 186 5.98 21.96 0.78
N GLN A 187 6.65 22.14 -0.37
CA GLN A 187 7.36 23.38 -0.70
C GLN A 187 6.44 24.59 -0.82
N ALA A 188 5.23 24.40 -1.39
CA ALA A 188 4.24 25.48 -1.51
C ALA A 188 3.74 25.97 -0.15
N MET A 189 3.62 25.09 0.85
CA MET A 189 3.16 25.44 2.18
C MET A 189 4.28 25.94 3.13
N ALA A 190 5.51 25.58 2.86
CA ALA A 190 6.65 25.84 3.73
C ALA A 190 6.84 27.32 4.12
N PRO A 191 6.68 28.32 3.22
CA PRO A 191 6.84 29.74 3.58
C PRO A 191 5.85 30.21 4.65
N SER A 192 4.59 29.76 4.60
CA SER A 192 3.56 30.12 5.57
C SER A 192 3.84 29.61 7.00
N LEU A 193 4.68 28.58 7.11
CA LEU A 193 5.09 27.97 8.37
C LEU A 193 6.54 28.34 8.78
N GLY A 194 7.17 29.22 8.03
CA GLY A 194 8.55 29.68 8.31
C GLY A 194 9.58 28.56 8.20
N VAL A 195 9.46 27.69 7.20
CA VAL A 195 10.30 26.49 7.04
C VAL A 195 11.00 26.49 5.69
N GLU A 196 12.31 26.18 5.70
CA GLU A 196 13.08 25.85 4.50
C GLU A 196 12.98 24.36 4.20
N VAL A 197 12.67 23.98 2.94
CA VAL A 197 12.51 22.59 2.52
C VAL A 197 13.68 22.14 1.65
N LYS A 198 14.31 21.01 2.04
CA LYS A 198 15.39 20.36 1.30
C LYS A 198 14.96 18.97 0.85
N PRO A 199 14.90 18.66 -0.46
CA PRO A 199 14.62 17.30 -0.92
C PRO A 199 15.83 16.39 -0.68
N LEU A 200 15.57 15.17 -0.19
CA LEU A 200 16.54 14.08 -0.10
C LEU A 200 15.97 12.87 -0.85
N ASN A 201 16.78 12.25 -1.72
CA ASN A 201 16.32 11.14 -2.52
C ASN A 201 16.53 9.82 -1.76
N LEU A 202 15.51 8.95 -1.78
CA LEU A 202 15.61 7.56 -1.37
C LEU A 202 16.30 6.77 -2.48
N ARG A 203 17.53 6.36 -2.24
CA ARG A 203 18.36 5.53 -3.12
C ARG A 203 18.98 4.40 -2.30
N GLU A 204 20.24 4.10 -2.55
CA GLU A 204 21.01 3.13 -1.77
C GLU A 204 21.23 3.58 -0.32
N ALA A 205 21.28 2.63 0.62
CA ALA A 205 21.43 2.91 2.05
C ALA A 205 22.59 3.88 2.39
N PRO A 206 23.79 3.74 1.82
CA PRO A 206 24.90 4.67 2.12
C PRO A 206 24.63 6.11 1.67
N GLU A 207 23.89 6.30 0.56
CA GLU A 207 23.53 7.64 0.09
C GLU A 207 22.51 8.30 1.03
N ILE A 208 21.54 7.53 1.51
CA ILE A 208 20.53 7.99 2.50
C ILE A 208 21.24 8.42 3.79
N GLU A 209 22.16 7.58 4.31
CA GLU A 209 22.93 7.87 5.51
C GLU A 209 23.71 9.17 5.36
N HIS A 210 24.46 9.31 4.27
CA HIS A 210 25.26 10.50 3.99
C HIS A 210 24.39 11.77 3.88
N ALA A 211 23.27 11.70 3.15
CA ALA A 211 22.39 12.83 2.93
C ALA A 211 21.71 13.30 4.22
N VAL A 212 21.23 12.37 5.06
CA VAL A 212 20.61 12.69 6.36
C VAL A 212 21.67 13.26 7.32
N ALA A 213 22.85 12.62 7.41
CA ALA A 213 23.95 13.14 8.25
C ALA A 213 24.40 14.55 7.84
N ALA A 214 24.50 14.80 6.53
CA ALA A 214 24.85 16.13 6.02
C ALA A 214 23.77 17.17 6.36
N PHE A 215 22.48 16.83 6.24
CA PHE A 215 21.38 17.69 6.63
C PHE A 215 21.38 18.02 8.13
N ALA A 216 21.67 17.03 8.96
CA ALA A 216 21.64 17.14 10.42
C ALA A 216 22.79 17.98 11.03
N ARG A 217 23.81 18.38 10.25
CA ARG A 217 24.92 19.22 10.74
C ARG A 217 24.46 20.63 11.18
N SER A 218 23.36 21.11 10.61
CA SER A 218 22.78 22.40 11.00
C SER A 218 21.62 22.21 11.97
N PRO A 219 21.41 23.12 12.94
CA PRO A 219 20.37 22.98 13.96
C PRO A 219 18.95 23.12 13.38
N ASN A 220 17.95 22.88 14.22
CA ASN A 220 16.52 23.08 13.94
C ASN A 220 16.01 22.30 12.72
N GLY A 221 16.60 21.13 12.44
CA GLY A 221 16.17 20.23 11.38
C GLY A 221 15.03 19.34 11.81
N GLY A 222 14.13 19.03 10.87
CA GLY A 222 13.11 17.99 10.98
C GLY A 222 13.06 17.15 9.70
N LEU A 223 12.36 16.03 9.75
CA LEU A 223 12.28 15.09 8.65
C LEU A 223 10.82 14.81 8.29
N ILE A 224 10.50 14.79 7.01
CA ILE A 224 9.25 14.23 6.48
C ILE A 224 9.60 13.07 5.54
N VAL A 225 9.00 11.93 5.75
CA VAL A 225 9.15 10.76 4.87
C VAL A 225 7.90 10.66 4.01
N ALA A 226 8.05 10.93 2.71
CA ALA A 226 6.96 10.87 1.74
C ALA A 226 6.62 9.42 1.36
N PRO A 227 5.36 9.13 0.97
CA PRO A 227 4.92 7.79 0.58
C PRO A 227 5.74 7.20 -0.56
N GLY A 228 6.09 5.92 -0.43
CA GLY A 228 6.79 5.14 -1.45
C GLY A 228 7.14 3.75 -0.92
N GLY A 229 7.03 2.73 -1.78
CA GLY A 229 7.36 1.35 -1.40
C GLY A 229 8.83 1.20 -0.97
N SER A 230 9.74 1.93 -1.61
CA SER A 230 11.15 1.98 -1.23
C SER A 230 11.38 2.49 0.20
N ALA A 231 10.57 3.46 0.67
CA ALA A 231 10.68 3.98 2.03
C ALA A 231 10.32 2.93 3.09
N LEU A 232 9.31 2.10 2.85
CA LEU A 232 8.91 1.02 3.76
C LEU A 232 9.99 -0.07 3.86
N VAL A 233 10.64 -0.41 2.75
CA VAL A 233 11.72 -1.41 2.73
C VAL A 233 12.90 -0.98 3.59
N VAL A 234 13.27 0.31 3.57
CA VAL A 234 14.39 0.86 4.35
C VAL A 234 13.95 1.58 5.63
N ARG A 235 12.72 1.33 6.13
CA ARG A 235 12.16 2.08 7.26
C ARG A 235 13.01 2.03 8.52
N HIS A 236 13.60 0.89 8.84
CA HIS A 236 14.45 0.75 10.02
C HIS A 236 15.71 1.61 9.95
N LEU A 237 16.31 1.74 8.77
CA LEU A 237 17.42 2.65 8.54
C LEU A 237 16.98 4.11 8.77
N ILE A 238 15.86 4.52 8.19
CA ILE A 238 15.35 5.89 8.32
C ILE A 238 15.05 6.23 9.79
N ILE A 239 14.38 5.33 10.53
CA ILE A 239 14.10 5.49 11.96
C ILE A 239 15.40 5.63 12.77
N THR A 240 16.38 4.76 12.49
CA THR A 240 17.70 4.79 13.17
C THR A 240 18.42 6.11 12.90
N LEU A 241 18.39 6.62 11.67
CA LEU A 241 19.02 7.89 11.32
C LEU A 241 18.30 9.09 12.00
N ALA A 242 16.97 9.11 12.01
CA ALA A 242 16.20 10.14 12.70
C ALA A 242 16.54 10.17 14.20
N ALA A 243 16.60 9.00 14.86
CA ALA A 243 16.95 8.88 16.27
C ALA A 243 18.40 9.30 16.54
N ARG A 244 19.38 8.79 15.75
CA ARG A 244 20.82 9.09 15.87
C ARG A 244 21.09 10.59 15.78
N HIS A 245 20.41 11.28 14.85
CA HIS A 245 20.61 12.70 14.61
C HIS A 245 19.61 13.58 15.35
N LYS A 246 18.76 13.01 16.22
CA LYS A 246 17.73 13.70 17.01
C LYS A 246 16.83 14.59 16.12
N LEU A 247 16.45 14.09 14.95
CA LEU A 247 15.54 14.77 14.03
C LEU A 247 14.09 14.40 14.35
N PRO A 248 13.24 15.35 14.78
CA PRO A 248 11.80 15.14 14.80
C PRO A 248 11.32 14.72 13.40
N ALA A 249 10.57 13.63 13.32
CA ALA A 249 10.20 13.06 12.02
C ALA A 249 8.71 12.74 11.95
N VAL A 250 8.09 13.11 10.82
CA VAL A 250 6.72 12.74 10.46
C VAL A 250 6.76 11.73 9.33
N TYR A 251 5.97 10.67 9.47
CA TYR A 251 5.92 9.55 8.55
C TYR A 251 4.53 9.38 7.95
N PHE A 252 4.46 8.80 6.76
CA PHE A 252 3.20 8.53 6.06
C PHE A 252 2.52 7.23 6.51
N SER A 253 3.14 6.40 7.33
CA SER A 253 2.62 5.09 7.75
C SER A 253 2.96 4.78 9.21
N ARG A 254 2.02 4.16 9.92
CA ARG A 254 2.20 3.67 11.29
C ARG A 254 3.37 2.70 11.45
N ALA A 255 3.75 1.95 10.41
CA ALA A 255 4.87 1.02 10.44
C ALA A 255 6.20 1.66 10.87
N PHE A 256 6.38 2.97 10.63
CA PHE A 256 7.52 3.72 11.15
C PHE A 256 7.41 3.97 12.65
N VAL A 257 6.21 4.29 13.14
CA VAL A 257 5.99 4.65 14.55
C VAL A 257 6.02 3.43 15.44
N THR A 258 5.46 2.31 15.01
CA THR A 258 5.59 1.01 15.70
C THR A 258 7.03 0.53 15.75
N GLY A 259 7.84 0.87 14.73
CA GLY A 259 9.29 0.62 14.70
C GLY A 259 10.14 1.61 15.50
N GLY A 260 9.54 2.60 16.20
CA GLY A 260 10.24 3.59 17.04
C GLY A 260 10.31 5.01 16.46
N GLY A 261 9.63 5.29 15.35
CA GLY A 261 9.47 6.66 14.83
C GLY A 261 8.60 7.54 15.72
N LEU A 262 8.61 8.87 15.49
CA LEU A 262 7.95 9.84 16.37
C LEU A 262 6.43 9.92 16.16
N ILE A 263 5.99 10.22 14.94
CA ILE A 263 4.59 10.48 14.60
C ILE A 263 4.32 10.10 13.15
N SER A 264 3.17 9.50 12.89
CA SER A 264 2.69 9.26 11.53
C SER A 264 1.27 9.77 11.35
N TYR A 265 1.00 10.20 10.12
CA TYR A 265 -0.36 10.48 9.65
C TYR A 265 -0.50 9.94 8.24
N GLY A 266 -1.37 8.97 8.07
CA GLY A 266 -1.53 8.30 6.77
C GLY A 266 -2.70 7.34 6.74
N THR A 267 -2.79 6.63 5.65
CA THR A 267 -3.86 5.67 5.38
C THR A 267 -3.75 4.44 6.29
N ASP A 268 -4.88 3.97 6.78
CA ASP A 268 -4.98 2.66 7.44
C ASP A 268 -4.81 1.54 6.40
N TYR A 269 -3.63 0.88 6.43
CA TYR A 269 -3.29 -0.17 5.47
C TYR A 269 -4.07 -1.46 5.72
N ILE A 270 -4.49 -1.72 6.94
CA ILE A 270 -5.37 -2.86 7.27
C ILE A 270 -6.70 -2.69 6.52
N ASP A 271 -7.32 -1.51 6.61
CA ASP A 271 -8.57 -1.19 5.90
C ASP A 271 -8.40 -1.36 4.38
N GLN A 272 -7.30 -0.87 3.81
CA GLN A 272 -7.04 -0.99 2.37
C GLN A 272 -6.91 -2.44 1.89
N TYR A 273 -6.23 -3.29 2.66
CA TYR A 273 -6.10 -4.70 2.34
C TYR A 273 -7.43 -5.46 2.48
N GLN A 274 -8.25 -5.12 3.48
CA GLN A 274 -9.61 -5.66 3.62
C GLN A 274 -10.49 -5.27 2.44
N ARG A 275 -10.44 -4.02 2.01
CA ARG A 275 -11.17 -3.52 0.82
C ARG A 275 -10.68 -4.16 -0.47
N ALA A 276 -9.37 -4.40 -0.60
CA ALA A 276 -8.79 -5.11 -1.73
C ALA A 276 -9.31 -6.55 -1.85
N ALA A 277 -9.58 -7.22 -0.72
CA ALA A 277 -10.24 -8.54 -0.73
C ALA A 277 -11.64 -8.46 -1.35
N GLY A 278 -12.39 -7.40 -1.09
CA GLY A 278 -13.69 -7.16 -1.74
C GLY A 278 -13.58 -6.99 -3.27
N TYR A 279 -12.50 -6.37 -3.77
CA TYR A 279 -12.26 -6.27 -5.22
C TYR A 279 -11.86 -7.63 -5.81
N VAL A 280 -11.02 -8.38 -5.12
CA VAL A 280 -10.68 -9.75 -5.53
C VAL A 280 -11.93 -10.64 -5.55
N ASP A 281 -12.81 -10.55 -4.57
CA ASP A 281 -14.10 -11.27 -4.54
C ASP A 281 -14.95 -10.98 -5.78
N ARG A 282 -15.13 -9.71 -6.13
CA ARG A 282 -15.87 -9.27 -7.33
C ARG A 282 -15.25 -9.83 -8.61
N ILE A 283 -13.92 -9.78 -8.72
CA ILE A 283 -13.18 -10.33 -9.87
C ILE A 283 -13.34 -11.85 -9.97
N LEU A 284 -13.23 -12.58 -8.86
CA LEU A 284 -13.44 -14.02 -8.84
C LEU A 284 -14.89 -14.42 -9.22
N LYS A 285 -15.85 -13.51 -9.03
CA LYS A 285 -17.25 -13.62 -9.46
C LYS A 285 -17.49 -13.18 -10.90
N GLY A 286 -16.47 -12.69 -11.61
CA GLY A 286 -16.50 -12.41 -13.05
C GLY A 286 -16.51 -10.92 -13.43
N GLU A 287 -16.37 -9.99 -12.48
CA GLU A 287 -16.21 -8.57 -12.81
C GLU A 287 -14.81 -8.30 -13.39
N LYS A 288 -14.71 -7.33 -14.28
CA LYS A 288 -13.45 -6.97 -14.93
C LYS A 288 -12.73 -5.87 -14.13
N PRO A 289 -11.40 -5.94 -13.96
CA PRO A 289 -10.64 -4.85 -13.31
C PRO A 289 -10.88 -3.48 -13.95
N ALA A 290 -11.04 -3.43 -15.28
CA ALA A 290 -11.31 -2.21 -16.02
C ALA A 290 -12.61 -1.48 -15.63
N ASP A 291 -13.58 -2.22 -15.08
CA ASP A 291 -14.89 -1.71 -14.67
C ASP A 291 -14.92 -1.37 -13.16
N LEU A 292 -13.84 -1.65 -12.43
CA LEU A 292 -13.69 -1.36 -11.00
C LEU A 292 -12.90 -0.06 -10.80
N PRO A 293 -13.55 1.06 -10.41
CA PRO A 293 -12.84 2.33 -10.19
C PRO A 293 -11.76 2.21 -9.11
N VAL A 294 -10.62 2.85 -9.32
CA VAL A 294 -9.63 3.01 -8.25
C VAL A 294 -10.19 3.93 -7.18
N GLN A 295 -10.13 3.48 -5.93
CA GLN A 295 -10.70 4.20 -4.81
C GLN A 295 -9.62 4.95 -4.02
N VAL A 296 -10.00 6.12 -3.52
CA VAL A 296 -9.20 6.87 -2.54
C VAL A 296 -9.43 6.29 -1.14
N PRO A 297 -8.51 6.51 -0.19
CA PRO A 297 -8.69 6.11 1.20
C PRO A 297 -9.89 6.83 1.82
N THR A 298 -10.59 6.14 2.69
CA THR A 298 -11.67 6.70 3.50
C THR A 298 -11.32 6.70 4.99
N LYS A 299 -10.23 6.02 5.37
CA LYS A 299 -9.78 5.91 6.74
C LYS A 299 -8.31 6.28 6.86
N TYR A 300 -8.03 7.20 7.75
CA TYR A 300 -6.69 7.71 8.07
C TYR A 300 -6.44 7.54 9.54
N GLU A 301 -5.18 7.42 9.93
CA GLU A 301 -4.76 7.26 11.31
C GLU A 301 -3.62 8.21 11.68
N LEU A 302 -3.72 8.78 12.87
CA LEU A 302 -2.68 9.55 13.54
C LEU A 302 -2.10 8.70 14.68
N VAL A 303 -0.84 8.31 14.55
CA VAL A 303 -0.15 7.50 15.57
C VAL A 303 1.02 8.28 16.14
N ILE A 304 1.18 8.31 17.47
CA ILE A 304 2.21 9.06 18.18
C ILE A 304 2.96 8.13 19.13
N ASN A 305 4.30 8.22 19.13
CA ASN A 305 5.16 7.48 20.05
C ASN A 305 5.73 8.41 21.13
N LEU A 306 5.24 8.28 22.36
CA LEU A 306 5.64 9.09 23.51
C LEU A 306 7.06 8.77 23.99
N LYS A 307 7.53 7.52 23.85
CA LYS A 307 8.92 7.17 24.17
C LYS A 307 9.89 7.95 23.27
N THR A 308 9.58 8.03 21.99
CA THR A 308 10.41 8.76 21.02
C THR A 308 10.31 10.27 21.22
N ALA A 309 9.10 10.79 21.52
CA ALA A 309 8.94 12.20 21.88
C ALA A 309 9.78 12.58 23.10
N LYS A 310 9.74 11.76 24.16
CA LYS A 310 10.56 11.94 25.36
C LYS A 310 12.05 11.88 25.08
N ALA A 311 12.51 10.93 24.24
CA ALA A 311 13.91 10.80 23.85
C ALA A 311 14.42 12.03 23.08
N LEU A 312 13.53 12.65 22.29
CA LEU A 312 13.79 13.91 21.57
C LEU A 312 13.59 15.16 22.42
N ARG A 313 13.18 15.03 23.69
CA ARG A 313 12.83 16.13 24.61
C ARG A 313 11.70 17.02 24.07
N LEU A 314 10.74 16.41 23.39
CA LEU A 314 9.55 17.07 22.86
C LEU A 314 8.37 16.87 23.82
N THR A 315 7.60 17.95 24.04
CA THR A 315 6.30 17.89 24.71
C THR A 315 5.23 17.76 23.64
N VAL A 316 4.48 16.66 23.67
CA VAL A 316 3.36 16.45 22.73
C VAL A 316 2.16 17.27 23.23
N PRO A 317 1.63 18.19 22.41
CA PRO A 317 0.46 19.00 22.80
C PRO A 317 -0.78 18.12 23.06
N ASP A 318 -1.58 18.46 24.07
CA ASP A 318 -2.83 17.76 24.40
C ASP A 318 -3.80 17.71 23.20
N SER A 319 -3.80 18.76 22.37
CA SER A 319 -4.60 18.81 21.15
C SER A 319 -4.17 17.78 20.07
N LEU A 320 -2.91 17.33 20.08
CA LEU A 320 -2.46 16.22 19.25
C LEU A 320 -2.83 14.88 19.87
N LEU A 321 -2.66 14.73 21.18
CA LEU A 321 -3.02 13.50 21.90
C LEU A 321 -4.52 13.20 21.78
N ALA A 322 -5.37 14.22 21.92
CA ALA A 322 -6.82 14.09 21.79
C ALA A 322 -7.29 13.67 20.38
N ARG A 323 -6.44 13.83 19.36
CA ARG A 323 -6.75 13.49 17.96
C ARG A 323 -6.04 12.22 17.50
N ALA A 324 -5.16 11.67 18.32
CA ALA A 324 -4.44 10.46 17.98
C ALA A 324 -5.39 9.24 18.04
N ASP A 325 -5.33 8.42 16.99
CA ASP A 325 -6.02 7.13 16.94
C ASP A 325 -5.29 6.09 17.81
N GLU A 326 -3.95 6.26 17.94
CA GLU A 326 -3.14 5.41 18.81
C GLU A 326 -1.96 6.21 19.38
N VAL A 327 -1.69 5.97 20.68
CA VAL A 327 -0.53 6.50 21.40
C VAL A 327 0.29 5.34 21.94
N ILE A 328 1.57 5.24 21.50
CA ILE A 328 2.53 4.21 21.95
C ILE A 328 3.31 4.79 23.14
N GLU A 329 3.20 4.12 24.30
CA GLU A 329 3.86 4.48 25.57
C GLU A 329 5.15 3.70 25.79
#